data_2c0bfaf7e5bb4671464c061754105576
#
_entry.id   2c0bfaf7e5bb4671464c061754105576
#
_cell.length_a   1.000
_cell.length_b   1.000
_cell.length_c   1.000
_cell.angle_alpha   90.00
_cell.angle_beta   90.00
_cell.angle_gamma   90.00
#
_symmetry.space_group_name_H-M   'P 1'
#
loop_
_entity.id
_entity.type
_entity.pdbx_description
1 polymer ?
#
loop_
_entity_poly.entity_id
_entity_poly.type
_entity_poly.pdbx_seq_one_letter_code
_entity_poly.pdbx_strand_id
1 'polypeptide(L)'
;GKTTALANSGLRFPLAEQMGAGAVRGVGGTRNCDWWFADEAVLLDTAGRYTTQDSHAAVDKAAWLGFLDLLKKQRSRRPIDGAFVAISLSDLLLGSESERAAHAVAIRSRVQELYTQLGVRFPVYVMLTKLDLVPGFMEFFDGLSKEERAQVWGMTFSLDDGKSTEGPLQVFRSEFDALEARLNERLVERLQQELS
;
A
#
# COMPACT_ATOMS: atom_id res chain seq x y z
N GLY A 1 -4.18 3.24 -9.17
CA GLY A 1 -3.74 2.28 -8.17
C GLY A 1 -2.33 2.57 -7.65
N LYS A 2 -1.48 1.54 -7.52
CA LYS A 2 -0.11 1.64 -6.95
C LYS A 2 0.74 2.74 -7.60
N THR A 3 0.94 2.65 -8.90
CA THR A 3 1.76 3.61 -9.67
C THR A 3 1.22 5.04 -9.56
N THR A 4 -0.11 5.22 -9.51
CA THR A 4 -0.75 6.53 -9.30
C THR A 4 -0.45 7.06 -7.90
N ALA A 5 -0.48 6.22 -6.88
CA ALA A 5 -0.14 6.59 -5.51
C ALA A 5 1.33 7.03 -5.40
N LEU A 6 2.25 6.31 -6.05
CA LEU A 6 3.66 6.71 -6.12
C LEU A 6 3.85 8.05 -6.82
N ALA A 7 3.22 8.25 -7.98
CA ALA A 7 3.32 9.48 -8.75
C ALA A 7 2.77 10.72 -8.00
N ASN A 8 1.82 10.52 -7.09
CA ASN A 8 1.20 11.58 -6.28
C ASN A 8 1.63 11.55 -4.81
N SER A 9 2.70 10.85 -4.49
CA SER A 9 3.20 10.69 -3.11
C SER A 9 3.80 11.98 -2.50
N GLY A 10 4.06 12.99 -3.31
CA GLY A 10 4.80 14.18 -2.91
C GLY A 10 6.32 13.99 -2.82
N LEU A 11 6.81 12.78 -3.06
CA LEU A 11 8.25 12.51 -3.17
C LEU A 11 8.84 13.21 -4.41
N ARG A 12 10.08 13.65 -4.29
CA ARG A 12 10.82 14.20 -5.43
C ARG A 12 11.53 13.09 -6.18
N PHE A 13 11.32 13.07 -7.50
CA PHE A 13 11.91 12.10 -8.40
C PHE A 13 12.87 12.80 -9.38
N PRO A 14 14.15 13.03 -9.03
CA PRO A 14 15.07 13.84 -9.83
C PRO A 14 15.26 13.33 -11.27
N LEU A 15 15.26 12.01 -11.44
CA LEU A 15 15.38 11.41 -12.79
C LEU A 15 14.14 11.68 -13.66
N ALA A 16 12.94 11.70 -13.06
CA ALA A 16 11.71 12.02 -13.78
C ALA A 16 11.66 13.49 -14.21
N GLU A 17 12.18 14.38 -13.37
CA GLU A 17 12.28 15.81 -13.68
C GLU A 17 13.24 16.06 -14.86
N GLN A 18 14.36 15.32 -14.94
CA GLN A 18 15.35 15.46 -15.99
C GLN A 18 14.96 14.80 -17.32
N MET A 19 14.29 13.66 -17.27
CA MET A 19 13.95 12.83 -18.43
C MET A 19 12.51 13.02 -18.95
N GLY A 20 11.72 13.82 -18.24
CA GLY A 20 10.28 14.01 -18.49
C GLY A 20 9.43 12.92 -17.86
N ALA A 21 8.21 13.27 -17.44
CA ALA A 21 7.28 12.39 -16.72
C ALA A 21 6.92 11.08 -17.49
N GLY A 22 7.22 11.01 -18.79
CA GLY A 22 7.04 9.81 -19.62
C GLY A 22 8.13 8.75 -19.48
N ALA A 23 9.33 9.14 -19.01
CA ALA A 23 10.47 8.22 -18.91
C ALA A 23 10.37 7.28 -17.69
N VAL A 24 9.54 7.64 -16.70
CA VAL A 24 9.31 6.85 -15.47
C VAL A 24 8.09 5.93 -15.62
N ARG A 25 7.24 6.16 -16.61
CA ARG A 25 6.08 5.31 -16.88
C ARG A 25 6.37 4.34 -18.02
N GLY A 26 6.54 3.08 -17.71
CA GLY A 26 6.41 2.03 -18.72
C GLY A 26 5.05 2.15 -19.41
N VAL A 27 5.06 2.32 -20.74
CA VAL A 27 3.84 2.36 -21.55
C VAL A 27 3.11 1.02 -21.39
N GLY A 28 1.91 1.03 -20.80
CA GLY A 28 1.08 -0.19 -20.63
C GLY A 28 1.05 -0.79 -19.24
N GLY A 29 1.49 -0.06 -18.19
CA GLY A 29 1.56 -0.54 -16.79
C GLY A 29 2.85 -1.30 -16.48
N THR A 30 3.07 -1.54 -15.18
CA THR A 30 4.25 -2.26 -14.69
C THR A 30 4.22 -3.71 -15.17
N ARG A 31 5.13 -4.07 -16.08
CA ARG A 31 5.20 -5.45 -16.61
C ARG A 31 5.88 -6.42 -15.66
N ASN A 32 6.97 -6.00 -15.02
CA ASN A 32 7.73 -6.81 -14.06
C ASN A 32 7.96 -6.04 -12.75
N CYS A 33 8.91 -5.11 -12.75
CA CYS A 33 9.22 -4.24 -11.63
C CYS A 33 9.76 -2.92 -12.17
N ASP A 34 9.12 -1.83 -11.80
CA ASP A 34 9.59 -0.49 -12.13
C ASP A 34 10.33 0.10 -10.93
N TRP A 35 11.47 0.74 -11.20
CA TRP A 35 12.31 1.37 -10.20
C TRP A 35 12.04 2.87 -10.18
N TRP A 36 11.70 3.39 -9.01
CA TRP A 36 11.44 4.79 -8.77
C TRP A 36 12.49 5.34 -7.81
N PHE A 37 13.33 6.22 -8.32
CA PHE A 37 14.40 6.83 -7.54
C PHE A 37 13.94 8.19 -7.04
N ALA A 38 13.66 8.28 -5.73
CA ALA A 38 13.38 9.51 -5.03
C ALA A 38 14.58 9.96 -4.20
N ASP A 39 14.58 11.22 -3.77
CA ASP A 39 15.65 11.74 -2.92
C ASP A 39 15.75 10.96 -1.59
N GLU A 40 14.60 10.52 -1.06
CA GLU A 40 14.50 9.86 0.24
C GLU A 40 14.53 8.33 0.17
N ALA A 41 14.19 7.73 -0.97
CA ALA A 41 14.01 6.30 -1.10
C ALA A 41 14.12 5.79 -2.53
N VAL A 42 14.42 4.51 -2.67
CA VAL A 42 14.23 3.75 -3.91
C VAL A 42 13.00 2.87 -3.75
N LEU A 43 11.99 3.11 -4.58
CA LEU A 43 10.73 2.37 -4.55
C LEU A 43 10.69 1.36 -5.69
N LEU A 44 10.24 0.15 -5.38
CA LEU A 44 10.12 -0.96 -6.31
C LEU A 44 8.63 -1.23 -6.56
N ASP A 45 8.09 -0.75 -7.69
CA ASP A 45 6.71 -1.01 -8.08
C ASP A 45 6.61 -2.31 -8.85
N THR A 46 6.10 -3.34 -8.20
CA THR A 46 5.97 -4.69 -8.78
C THR A 46 4.64 -4.85 -9.51
N ALA A 47 4.62 -5.67 -10.56
CA ALA A 47 3.41 -5.95 -11.32
C ALA A 47 2.30 -6.56 -10.44
N GLY A 48 1.06 -6.12 -10.67
CA GLY A 48 -0.11 -6.63 -9.91
C GLY A 48 -0.32 -8.14 -10.07
N ARG A 49 0.06 -8.72 -11.22
CA ARG A 49 -0.03 -10.16 -11.49
C ARG A 49 0.73 -11.05 -10.50
N TYR A 50 1.74 -10.51 -9.81
CA TYR A 50 2.43 -11.27 -8.76
C TYR A 50 1.55 -11.52 -7.52
N THR A 51 0.42 -10.84 -7.39
CA THR A 51 -0.56 -11.04 -6.32
C THR A 51 -1.87 -11.68 -6.79
N THR A 52 -2.07 -11.82 -8.12
CA THR A 52 -3.22 -12.50 -8.73
C THR A 52 -2.81 -13.88 -9.25
N GLN A 53 -3.75 -14.84 -9.23
CA GLN A 53 -3.50 -16.18 -9.76
C GLN A 53 -3.88 -16.22 -11.25
N ASP A 54 -3.05 -15.64 -12.11
CA ASP A 54 -3.26 -15.68 -13.55
C ASP A 54 -2.56 -16.88 -14.23
N SER A 55 -2.92 -17.14 -15.47
CA SER A 55 -2.58 -18.30 -16.29
C SER A 55 -1.07 -18.61 -16.48
N HIS A 56 -0.18 -17.73 -16.02
CA HIS A 56 1.28 -17.90 -16.08
C HIS A 56 1.95 -18.03 -14.70
N ALA A 57 1.23 -18.54 -13.72
CA ALA A 57 1.65 -18.57 -12.31
C ALA A 57 3.06 -19.18 -12.08
N ALA A 58 3.46 -20.18 -12.84
CA ALA A 58 4.78 -20.83 -12.71
C ALA A 58 5.93 -19.91 -13.19
N VAL A 59 5.75 -19.24 -14.33
CA VAL A 59 6.74 -18.32 -14.91
C VAL A 59 6.86 -17.08 -14.04
N ASP A 60 5.74 -16.52 -13.61
CA ASP A 60 5.70 -15.34 -12.74
C ASP A 60 6.29 -15.64 -11.36
N LYS A 61 6.09 -16.84 -10.83
CA LYS A 61 6.72 -17.29 -9.60
C LYS A 61 8.24 -17.40 -9.73
N ALA A 62 8.74 -17.99 -10.83
CA ALA A 62 10.17 -18.10 -11.07
C ALA A 62 10.83 -16.70 -11.22
N ALA A 63 10.21 -15.81 -11.98
CA ALA A 63 10.67 -14.42 -12.14
C ALA A 63 10.67 -13.67 -10.80
N TRP A 64 9.64 -13.84 -9.99
CA TRP A 64 9.54 -13.26 -8.66
C TRP A 64 10.66 -13.75 -7.73
N LEU A 65 10.86 -15.07 -7.63
CA LEU A 65 11.91 -15.62 -6.78
C LEU A 65 13.31 -15.21 -7.24
N GLY A 66 13.57 -15.19 -8.56
CA GLY A 66 14.83 -14.70 -9.12
C GLY A 66 15.08 -13.21 -8.81
N PHE A 67 14.03 -12.39 -8.80
CA PHE A 67 14.11 -11.00 -8.39
C PHE A 67 14.48 -10.86 -6.90
N LEU A 68 13.87 -11.64 -6.02
CA LEU A 68 14.20 -11.63 -4.58
C LEU A 68 15.64 -12.12 -4.32
N ASP A 69 16.10 -13.15 -5.03
CA ASP A 69 17.47 -13.62 -4.95
C ASP A 69 18.48 -12.54 -5.39
N LEU A 70 18.16 -11.81 -6.45
CA LEU A 70 18.98 -10.69 -6.91
C LEU A 70 19.05 -9.59 -5.85
N LEU A 71 17.93 -9.19 -5.25
CA LEU A 71 17.91 -8.20 -4.17
C LEU A 71 18.77 -8.65 -2.99
N LYS A 72 18.60 -9.89 -2.55
CA LYS A 72 19.38 -10.47 -1.45
C LYS A 72 20.89 -10.51 -1.75
N LYS A 73 21.26 -10.85 -2.98
CA LYS A 73 22.66 -10.90 -3.42
C LYS A 73 23.30 -9.52 -3.47
N GLN A 74 22.58 -8.51 -3.97
CA GLN A 74 23.11 -7.16 -4.13
C GLN A 74 23.07 -6.34 -2.84
N ARG A 75 22.09 -6.60 -1.95
CA ARG A 75 21.91 -5.91 -0.68
C ARG A 75 21.82 -6.92 0.47
N SER A 76 22.86 -7.69 0.70
CA SER A 76 22.86 -8.86 1.60
C SER A 76 22.46 -8.57 3.04
N ARG A 77 22.80 -7.38 3.58
CA ARG A 77 22.48 -7.01 4.97
C ARG A 77 21.03 -6.59 5.15
N ARG A 78 20.50 -5.83 4.19
CA ARG A 78 19.13 -5.28 4.25
C ARG A 78 18.57 -5.16 2.84
N PRO A 79 18.05 -6.26 2.28
CA PRO A 79 17.55 -6.29 0.90
C PRO A 79 16.43 -5.28 0.64
N ILE A 80 15.52 -5.11 1.63
CA ILE A 80 14.47 -4.09 1.62
C ILE A 80 14.30 -3.50 3.02
N ASP A 81 13.81 -2.27 3.08
CA ASP A 81 13.56 -1.53 4.32
C ASP A 81 12.10 -1.64 4.78
N GLY A 82 11.18 -1.97 3.88
CA GLY A 82 9.75 -2.12 4.14
C GLY A 82 9.01 -2.60 2.90
N ALA A 83 7.75 -2.96 3.07
CA ALA A 83 6.86 -3.33 1.97
C ALA A 83 5.52 -2.62 2.08
N PHE A 84 4.99 -2.12 0.95
CA PHE A 84 3.65 -1.60 0.85
C PHE A 84 2.74 -2.62 0.17
N VAL A 85 1.63 -2.95 0.82
CA VAL A 85 0.56 -3.76 0.27
C VAL A 85 -0.57 -2.82 -0.12
N ALA A 86 -0.73 -2.57 -1.42
CA ALA A 86 -1.78 -1.71 -1.94
C ALA A 86 -3.06 -2.52 -2.19
N ILE A 87 -4.14 -2.17 -1.51
CA ILE A 87 -5.44 -2.82 -1.61
C ILE A 87 -6.45 -1.81 -2.17
N SER A 88 -7.15 -2.18 -3.23
CA SER A 88 -8.23 -1.36 -3.78
C SER A 88 -9.47 -1.46 -2.88
N LEU A 89 -9.90 -0.34 -2.31
CA LEU A 89 -11.08 -0.32 -1.47
C LEU A 89 -12.35 -0.62 -2.28
N SER A 90 -12.43 -0.14 -3.52
CA SER A 90 -13.56 -0.47 -4.40
C SER A 90 -13.68 -1.98 -4.65
N ASP A 91 -12.55 -2.67 -4.83
CA ASP A 91 -12.56 -4.12 -5.06
C ASP A 91 -12.96 -4.89 -3.78
N LEU A 92 -12.59 -4.37 -2.61
CA LEU A 92 -13.05 -4.93 -1.33
C LEU A 92 -14.56 -4.76 -1.11
N LEU A 93 -15.11 -3.61 -1.49
CA LEU A 93 -16.55 -3.32 -1.32
C LEU A 93 -17.41 -4.13 -2.28
N LEU A 94 -16.96 -4.30 -3.53
CA LEU A 94 -17.71 -5.01 -4.57
C LEU A 94 -17.50 -6.52 -4.55
N GLY A 95 -16.38 -7.00 -3.98
CA GLY A 95 -16.03 -8.41 -3.94
C GLY A 95 -16.89 -9.21 -2.97
N SER A 96 -17.13 -10.48 -3.29
CA SER A 96 -17.73 -11.45 -2.38
C SER A 96 -16.82 -11.75 -1.18
N GLU A 97 -17.36 -12.34 -0.14
CA GLU A 97 -16.60 -12.76 1.03
C GLU A 97 -15.49 -13.77 0.65
N SER A 98 -15.77 -14.70 -0.25
CA SER A 98 -14.80 -15.68 -0.72
C SER A 98 -13.66 -15.03 -1.50
N GLU A 99 -13.93 -14.04 -2.34
CA GLU A 99 -12.91 -13.28 -3.07
C GLU A 99 -12.02 -12.46 -2.12
N ARG A 100 -12.62 -11.80 -1.14
CA ARG A 100 -11.85 -11.10 -0.09
C ARG A 100 -10.95 -12.02 0.71
N ALA A 101 -11.47 -13.20 1.11
CA ALA A 101 -10.70 -14.20 1.83
C ALA A 101 -9.54 -14.74 0.98
N ALA A 102 -9.79 -15.08 -0.29
CA ALA A 102 -8.76 -15.55 -1.22
C ALA A 102 -7.67 -14.49 -1.42
N HIS A 103 -8.05 -13.22 -1.57
CA HIS A 103 -7.12 -12.10 -1.70
C HIS A 103 -6.25 -11.93 -0.45
N ALA A 104 -6.85 -12.01 0.74
CA ALA A 104 -6.11 -11.95 2.01
C ALA A 104 -5.08 -13.09 2.14
N VAL A 105 -5.45 -14.32 1.75
CA VAL A 105 -4.55 -15.48 1.73
C VAL A 105 -3.39 -15.25 0.75
N ALA A 106 -3.67 -14.72 -0.44
CA ALA A 106 -2.64 -14.43 -1.44
C ALA A 106 -1.65 -13.38 -0.95
N ILE A 107 -2.13 -12.28 -0.35
CA ILE A 107 -1.28 -11.25 0.25
C ILE A 107 -0.40 -11.84 1.35
N ARG A 108 -0.99 -12.59 2.27
CA ARG A 108 -0.26 -13.24 3.37
C ARG A 108 0.84 -14.16 2.84
N SER A 109 0.54 -14.96 1.82
CA SER A 109 1.52 -15.85 1.17
C SER A 109 2.70 -15.06 0.60
N ARG A 110 2.44 -13.93 -0.09
CA ARG A 110 3.50 -13.06 -0.64
C ARG A 110 4.37 -12.41 0.42
N VAL A 111 3.77 -11.92 1.49
CA VAL A 111 4.52 -11.37 2.63
C VAL A 111 5.40 -12.44 3.28
N GLN A 112 4.86 -13.66 3.45
CA GLN A 112 5.62 -14.78 3.99
C GLN A 112 6.79 -15.20 3.08
N GLU A 113 6.59 -15.20 1.76
CA GLU A 113 7.68 -15.44 0.79
C GLU A 113 8.79 -14.39 0.92
N LEU A 114 8.42 -13.10 1.05
CA LEU A 114 9.41 -12.04 1.26
C LEU A 114 10.25 -12.29 2.51
N TYR A 115 9.63 -12.59 3.65
CA TYR A 115 10.36 -12.91 4.89
C TYR A 115 11.26 -14.12 4.73
N THR A 116 10.77 -15.18 4.10
CA THR A 116 11.50 -16.44 3.94
C THR A 116 12.68 -16.29 2.98
N GLN A 117 12.46 -15.68 1.81
CA GLN A 117 13.49 -15.56 0.78
C GLN A 117 14.56 -14.53 1.16
N LEU A 118 14.15 -13.37 1.67
CA LEU A 118 15.10 -12.32 2.03
C LEU A 118 15.80 -12.58 3.37
N GLY A 119 15.19 -13.35 4.27
CA GLY A 119 15.76 -13.70 5.57
C GLY A 119 15.84 -12.52 6.54
N VAL A 120 15.07 -11.46 6.32
CA VAL A 120 15.03 -10.25 7.16
C VAL A 120 13.60 -9.92 7.56
N ARG A 121 13.44 -9.26 8.72
CA ARG A 121 12.16 -8.70 9.13
C ARG A 121 12.13 -7.21 8.79
N PHE A 122 11.02 -6.76 8.24
CA PHE A 122 10.77 -5.38 7.86
C PHE A 122 9.30 -5.03 8.14
N PRO A 123 8.96 -3.74 8.30
CA PRO A 123 7.59 -3.31 8.44
C PRO A 123 6.79 -3.52 7.15
N VAL A 124 5.52 -3.89 7.30
CA VAL A 124 4.56 -4.00 6.20
C VAL A 124 3.48 -2.96 6.42
N TYR A 125 3.28 -2.11 5.43
CA TYR A 125 2.27 -1.07 5.43
C TYR A 125 1.13 -1.47 4.48
N VAL A 126 -0.09 -1.45 4.98
CA VAL A 126 -1.28 -1.63 4.15
C VAL A 126 -1.78 -0.26 3.71
N MET A 127 -1.86 -0.07 2.41
CA MET A 127 -2.32 1.17 1.80
C MET A 127 -3.64 0.93 1.06
N LEU A 128 -4.71 1.54 1.52
CA LEU A 128 -5.99 1.53 0.81
C LEU A 128 -5.93 2.53 -0.35
N THR A 129 -6.34 2.08 -1.52
CA THR A 129 -6.33 2.87 -2.77
C THR A 129 -7.73 2.93 -3.36
N LYS A 130 -7.94 3.83 -4.33
CA LYS A 130 -9.24 4.05 -5.00
C LYS A 130 -10.35 4.47 -4.03
N LEU A 131 -10.01 5.23 -2.99
CA LEU A 131 -11.00 5.80 -2.09
C LEU A 131 -11.87 6.86 -2.79
N ASP A 132 -11.32 7.50 -3.81
CA ASP A 132 -12.02 8.42 -4.72
C ASP A 132 -13.22 7.80 -5.43
N LEU A 133 -13.29 6.47 -5.51
CA LEU A 133 -14.43 5.72 -6.05
C LEU A 133 -15.49 5.37 -4.98
N VAL A 134 -15.25 5.69 -3.73
CA VAL A 134 -16.23 5.47 -2.65
C VAL A 134 -17.17 6.67 -2.58
N PRO A 135 -18.49 6.47 -2.70
CA PRO A 135 -19.45 7.56 -2.64
C PRO A 135 -19.29 8.39 -1.36
N GLY A 136 -19.28 9.70 -1.49
CA GLY A 136 -19.14 10.63 -0.37
C GLY A 136 -17.70 10.87 0.12
N PHE A 137 -16.72 10.09 -0.34
CA PHE A 137 -15.32 10.25 0.12
C PHE A 137 -14.74 11.61 -0.30
N MET A 138 -14.90 11.96 -1.57
CA MET A 138 -14.36 13.23 -2.09
C MET A 138 -15.04 14.42 -1.43
N GLU A 139 -16.36 14.38 -1.30
CA GLU A 139 -17.17 15.42 -0.69
C GLU A 139 -16.86 15.58 0.80
N PHE A 140 -16.60 14.47 1.50
CA PHE A 140 -16.23 14.48 2.92
C PHE A 140 -14.91 15.21 3.17
N PHE A 141 -13.94 15.08 2.24
CA PHE A 141 -12.58 15.62 2.37
C PHE A 141 -12.31 16.86 1.50
N ASP A 142 -13.29 17.41 0.77
CA ASP A 142 -13.08 18.52 -0.16
C ASP A 142 -12.65 19.82 0.53
N GLY A 143 -13.17 20.08 1.73
CA GLY A 143 -12.84 21.26 2.53
C GLY A 143 -11.45 21.25 3.18
N LEU A 144 -10.64 20.19 3.00
CA LEU A 144 -9.29 20.15 3.56
C LEU A 144 -8.32 21.05 2.81
N SER A 145 -7.51 21.80 3.54
CA SER A 145 -6.36 22.52 3.02
C SER A 145 -5.30 21.56 2.45
N LYS A 146 -4.34 22.10 1.71
CA LYS A 146 -3.23 21.30 1.16
C LYS A 146 -2.41 20.64 2.26
N GLU A 147 -2.17 21.33 3.36
CA GLU A 147 -1.41 20.87 4.52
C GLU A 147 -2.14 19.74 5.25
N GLU A 148 -3.45 19.85 5.41
CA GLU A 148 -4.28 18.80 6.01
C GLU A 148 -4.33 17.54 5.13
N ARG A 149 -4.41 17.70 3.80
CA ARG A 149 -4.36 16.55 2.86
C ARG A 149 -3.01 15.86 2.82
N ALA A 150 -1.93 16.53 3.22
CA ALA A 150 -0.60 15.94 3.32
C ALA A 150 -0.43 15.08 4.57
N GLN A 151 -1.34 15.15 5.53
CA GLN A 151 -1.28 14.33 6.73
C GLN A 151 -1.64 12.87 6.43
N VAL A 152 -0.96 11.95 7.13
CA VAL A 152 -1.28 10.53 7.05
C VAL A 152 -2.58 10.26 7.79
N TRP A 153 -3.55 9.70 7.08
CA TRP A 153 -4.78 9.22 7.68
C TRP A 153 -4.71 7.69 7.80
N GLY A 154 -4.64 7.19 9.01
CA GLY A 154 -4.47 5.76 9.27
C GLY A 154 -4.08 5.47 10.71
N MET A 155 -3.56 4.26 10.93
CA MET A 155 -3.10 3.77 12.22
C MET A 155 -1.74 3.10 12.07
N THR A 156 -0.95 3.10 13.14
CA THR A 156 0.37 2.46 13.18
C THR A 156 0.44 1.53 14.39
N PHE A 157 0.95 0.34 14.19
CA PHE A 157 1.15 -0.66 15.25
C PHE A 157 2.60 -0.68 15.67
N SER A 158 2.85 -0.76 16.97
CA SER A 158 4.19 -0.98 17.53
C SER A 158 4.67 -2.40 17.22
N LEU A 159 5.98 -2.58 17.09
CA LEU A 159 6.59 -3.91 16.97
C LEU A 159 6.35 -4.78 18.24
N ASP A 160 6.11 -4.14 19.38
CA ASP A 160 5.85 -4.82 20.65
C ASP A 160 4.39 -5.25 20.82
N ASP A 161 3.44 -4.64 20.07
CA ASP A 161 2.02 -5.01 20.08
C ASP A 161 1.80 -6.47 19.66
N GLY A 162 2.66 -7.00 18.78
CA GLY A 162 2.66 -8.42 18.39
C GLY A 162 3.05 -9.40 19.51
N LYS A 163 3.59 -8.89 20.63
CA LYS A 163 4.00 -9.67 21.81
C LYS A 163 3.01 -9.52 22.97
N SER A 164 2.00 -8.65 22.81
CA SER A 164 1.03 -8.41 23.88
C SER A 164 0.17 -9.64 24.12
N THR A 165 -0.26 -9.82 25.36
CA THR A 165 -1.14 -10.92 25.78
C THR A 165 -2.52 -10.86 25.12
N GLU A 166 -2.94 -9.68 24.67
CA GLU A 166 -4.23 -9.43 24.00
C GLU A 166 -4.21 -9.76 22.50
N GLY A 167 -2.99 -9.89 21.93
CA GLY A 167 -2.79 -10.23 20.53
C GLY A 167 -3.05 -9.08 19.54
N PRO A 168 -2.49 -9.16 18.32
CA PRO A 168 -2.53 -8.07 17.34
C PRO A 168 -3.94 -7.76 16.81
N LEU A 169 -4.89 -8.71 16.89
CA LEU A 169 -6.27 -8.48 16.46
C LEU A 169 -7.04 -7.55 17.40
N GLN A 170 -6.75 -7.58 18.69
CA GLN A 170 -7.40 -6.69 19.64
C GLN A 170 -6.90 -5.25 19.47
N VAL A 171 -5.60 -5.09 19.33
CA VAL A 171 -5.00 -3.77 19.05
C VAL A 171 -5.56 -3.19 17.76
N PHE A 172 -5.68 -4.01 16.68
CA PHE A 172 -6.30 -3.57 15.44
C PHE A 172 -7.74 -3.07 15.64
N ARG A 173 -8.55 -3.80 16.41
CA ARG A 173 -9.94 -3.40 16.67
C ARG A 173 -10.02 -2.05 17.35
N SER A 174 -9.29 -1.88 18.46
CA SER A 174 -9.31 -0.62 19.22
C SER A 174 -8.85 0.58 18.41
N GLU A 175 -7.80 0.41 17.59
CA GLU A 175 -7.32 1.46 16.70
C GLU A 175 -8.32 1.77 15.56
N PHE A 176 -8.98 0.74 15.03
CA PHE A 176 -10.00 0.91 14.02
C PHE A 176 -11.24 1.63 14.56
N ASP A 177 -11.71 1.24 15.75
CA ASP A 177 -12.83 1.89 16.43
C ASP A 177 -12.51 3.36 16.73
N ALA A 178 -11.28 3.67 17.14
CA ALA A 178 -10.81 5.04 17.34
C ALA A 178 -10.74 5.84 16.03
N LEU A 179 -10.38 5.20 14.90
CA LEU A 179 -10.40 5.83 13.59
C LEU A 179 -11.83 6.15 13.14
N GLU A 180 -12.75 5.22 13.35
CA GLU A 180 -14.17 5.41 13.04
C GLU A 180 -14.79 6.53 13.89
N ALA A 181 -14.49 6.58 15.19
CA ALA A 181 -14.95 7.65 16.07
C ALA A 181 -14.51 9.03 15.56
N ARG A 182 -13.25 9.19 15.17
CA ARG A 182 -12.73 10.45 14.60
C ARG A 182 -13.44 10.86 13.29
N LEU A 183 -13.81 9.87 12.45
CA LEU A 183 -14.59 10.16 11.24
C LEU A 183 -16.00 10.65 11.57
N ASN A 184 -16.66 10.01 12.54
CA ASN A 184 -18.00 10.40 12.96
C ASN A 184 -18.01 11.79 13.60
N GLU A 185 -17.04 12.14 14.43
CA GLU A 185 -16.88 13.49 14.98
C GLU A 185 -16.74 14.53 13.86
N ARG A 186 -15.87 14.27 12.89
CA ARG A 186 -15.68 15.15 11.74
C ARG A 186 -16.94 15.28 10.88
N LEU A 187 -17.70 14.21 10.71
CA LEU A 187 -18.96 14.25 9.97
C LEU A 187 -19.97 15.21 10.63
N VAL A 188 -20.06 15.17 11.96
CA VAL A 188 -20.94 16.09 12.72
C VAL A 188 -20.51 17.54 12.54
N GLU A 189 -19.19 17.82 12.62
CA GLU A 189 -18.65 19.16 12.38
C GLU A 189 -18.97 19.67 10.97
N ARG A 190 -18.79 18.83 9.95
CA ARG A 190 -19.13 19.18 8.55
C ARG A 190 -20.60 19.48 8.37
N LEU A 191 -21.49 18.67 8.91
CA LEU A 191 -22.93 18.91 8.84
C LEU A 191 -23.33 20.22 9.53
N GLN A 192 -22.70 20.58 10.63
CA GLN A 192 -22.94 21.87 11.31
C GLN A 192 -22.47 23.06 10.48
N GLN A 193 -21.34 22.95 9.78
CA GLN A 193 -20.83 23.99 8.91
C GLN A 193 -21.71 24.24 7.69
N GLU A 194 -22.33 23.21 7.12
CA GLU A 194 -23.23 23.33 5.96
C GLU A 194 -24.61 23.91 6.34
N LEU A 195 -24.99 23.83 7.61
CA LEU A 195 -26.25 24.37 8.13
C LEU A 195 -26.15 25.83 8.62
N SER A 196 -24.94 26.40 8.63
CA SER A 196 -24.66 27.77 9.12
C SER A 196 -24.53 28.75 7.97
#